data_1554e9fc060242da248979077a7c22a1
#
_entry.id   1554e9fc060242da248979077a7c22a1
#
_cell.length_a   1.000
_cell.length_b   1.000
_cell.length_c   1.000
_cell.angle_alpha   90.00
_cell.angle_beta   90.00
_cell.angle_gamma   90.00
#
_symmetry.space_group_name_H-M   'P 1'
#
loop_
_entity.id
_entity.type
_entity.pdbx_description
1 polymer ?
#
loop_
_entity_poly.entity_id
_entity_poly.type
_entity_poly.pdbx_seq_one_letter_code
_entity_poly.pdbx_strand_id
1 'polypeptide(L)'
;MFAACLAVLACSCSENEEGTVKDVRASLKINANIGAPAVSRAEKTAWESGDKLGLYVCNGTLGTPYNQNAVYTNTPFTYSAAGWTSEEILLDENEATVFAYYPYDATLTTPSALPVDITTQTDHLYGQGDTKASILNRNVNITMKHALSQVVFRMKKTEGYRQEGILTGITLKNVGSATPLYTRATMDISTGSLTKTTAGNVEFSAGATLTDKAVSFSSIVVPVDATAGKDMQAVFTIDGKQLQFTFPAGTKWERSYRNIYDIVLGNNGLVI
;
A
#
# COMPACT_ATOMS: atom_id res chain seq x y z
N MET A 1 -83.53 3.02 -53.75
CA MET A 1 -83.01 2.01 -52.84
C MET A 1 -81.78 2.60 -52.23
N PHE A 2 -81.88 2.96 -50.95
CA PHE A 2 -80.82 3.59 -50.22
C PHE A 2 -80.05 2.53 -49.40
N ALA A 3 -78.76 2.47 -49.59
CA ALA A 3 -77.89 1.67 -48.76
C ALA A 3 -77.21 2.62 -47.73
N ALA A 4 -77.48 2.36 -46.46
CA ALA A 4 -76.86 3.08 -45.36
C ALA A 4 -75.50 2.47 -45.02
N CYS A 5 -74.45 3.34 -45.10
CA CYS A 5 -73.13 3.01 -44.64
C CYS A 5 -73.04 3.30 -43.12
N LEU A 6 -72.82 2.26 -42.31
CA LEU A 6 -72.56 2.36 -40.89
C LEU A 6 -71.06 2.55 -40.68
N ALA A 7 -70.64 3.73 -40.25
CA ALA A 7 -69.24 4.00 -39.86
C ALA A 7 -69.01 3.50 -38.41
N VAL A 8 -68.14 2.53 -38.24
CA VAL A 8 -67.66 2.08 -36.93
C VAL A 8 -66.47 2.95 -36.57
N LEU A 9 -66.62 3.76 -35.53
CA LEU A 9 -65.53 4.50 -34.87
C LEU A 9 -64.77 3.48 -33.98
N ALA A 10 -63.61 3.12 -34.42
CA ALA A 10 -62.65 2.40 -33.56
C ALA A 10 -62.01 3.39 -32.60
N CYS A 11 -62.35 3.30 -31.32
CA CYS A 11 -61.65 4.00 -30.24
C CYS A 11 -60.32 3.31 -30.04
N SER A 12 -59.24 3.92 -30.47
CA SER A 12 -57.86 3.53 -30.17
C SER A 12 -57.59 3.88 -28.71
N CYS A 13 -57.58 2.89 -27.83
CA CYS A 13 -56.93 3.04 -26.52
C CYS A 13 -55.45 3.20 -26.76
N SER A 14 -54.91 4.39 -26.46
CA SER A 14 -53.47 4.55 -26.28
C SER A 14 -53.09 3.79 -25.04
N GLU A 15 -52.41 2.67 -25.21
CA GLU A 15 -51.63 2.07 -24.14
C GLU A 15 -50.60 3.12 -23.72
N ASN A 16 -50.74 3.58 -22.48
CA ASN A 16 -49.63 4.25 -21.79
C ASN A 16 -48.50 3.21 -21.68
N GLU A 17 -47.53 3.31 -22.54
CA GLU A 17 -46.21 2.77 -22.25
C GLU A 17 -45.72 3.50 -21.01
N GLU A 18 -45.92 2.88 -19.82
CA GLU A 18 -45.09 3.18 -18.68
C GLU A 18 -43.65 2.95 -19.14
N GLY A 19 -42.98 4.06 -19.44
CA GLY A 19 -41.58 4.04 -19.77
C GLY A 19 -40.84 3.39 -18.64
N THR A 20 -40.48 2.13 -18.82
CA THR A 20 -39.48 1.48 -17.94
C THR A 20 -38.26 2.37 -18.00
N VAL A 21 -38.04 3.14 -16.94
CA VAL A 21 -36.78 3.87 -16.74
C VAL A 21 -35.71 2.79 -16.83
N LYS A 22 -35.04 2.72 -17.99
CA LYS A 22 -33.87 1.85 -18.13
C LYS A 22 -32.91 2.27 -17.04
N ASP A 23 -32.71 1.39 -16.07
CA ASP A 23 -31.70 1.55 -15.04
C ASP A 23 -30.32 1.60 -15.73
N VAL A 24 -29.89 2.82 -16.05
CA VAL A 24 -28.67 3.06 -16.82
C VAL A 24 -27.53 3.05 -15.83
N ARG A 25 -26.91 1.90 -15.67
CA ARG A 25 -25.74 1.68 -14.82
C ARG A 25 -24.56 1.18 -15.64
N ALA A 26 -23.36 1.42 -15.18
CA ALA A 26 -22.14 0.90 -15.81
C ALA A 26 -21.20 0.33 -14.76
N SER A 27 -20.57 -0.80 -15.07
CA SER A 27 -19.60 -1.43 -14.19
C SER A 27 -18.32 -0.60 -14.07
N LEU A 28 -17.88 -0.33 -12.85
CA LEU A 28 -16.59 0.28 -12.54
C LEU A 28 -15.45 -0.61 -13.06
N LYS A 29 -14.49 0.00 -13.71
CA LYS A 29 -13.21 -0.61 -14.09
C LYS A 29 -12.06 0.19 -13.49
N ILE A 30 -11.08 -0.51 -12.95
CA ILE A 30 -9.88 0.14 -12.42
C ILE A 30 -8.64 -0.30 -13.18
N ASN A 31 -7.67 0.61 -13.21
CA ASN A 31 -6.30 0.34 -13.61
C ASN A 31 -5.38 0.85 -12.48
N ALA A 32 -4.98 -0.03 -11.59
CA ALA A 32 -4.10 0.33 -10.47
C ALA A 32 -2.65 0.04 -10.83
N ASN A 33 -1.81 1.07 -10.76
CA ASN A 33 -0.36 0.98 -10.98
C ASN A 33 0.37 1.33 -9.69
N ILE A 34 1.51 0.68 -9.45
CA ILE A 34 2.36 1.02 -8.31
C ILE A 34 3.22 2.21 -8.73
N GLY A 35 3.11 3.32 -7.98
CA GLY A 35 3.91 4.51 -8.22
C GLY A 35 5.40 4.22 -8.02
N ALA A 36 6.24 4.83 -8.85
CA ALA A 36 7.69 4.74 -8.66
C ALA A 36 8.05 5.34 -7.29
N PRO A 37 8.84 4.65 -6.46
CA PRO A 37 9.32 5.22 -5.21
C PRO A 37 10.24 6.42 -5.51
N ALA A 38 10.26 7.40 -4.62
CA ALA A 38 11.00 8.64 -4.80
C ALA A 38 12.53 8.43 -4.99
N VAL A 39 13.07 7.30 -4.47
CA VAL A 39 14.45 6.85 -4.70
C VAL A 39 14.48 5.32 -4.68
N SER A 40 14.72 4.72 -5.82
CA SER A 40 14.93 3.30 -6.17
C SER A 40 14.45 2.22 -5.19
N ARG A 41 13.34 1.56 -5.55
CA ARG A 41 12.81 0.24 -5.14
C ARG A 41 12.32 0.11 -3.70
N ALA A 42 11.02 0.35 -3.50
CA ALA A 42 10.21 -0.37 -2.54
C ALA A 42 10.12 -1.87 -2.92
N GLU A 43 9.74 -2.74 -1.99
CA GLU A 43 9.74 -4.20 -2.25
C GLU A 43 8.72 -4.61 -3.31
N LYS A 44 7.51 -4.01 -3.30
CA LYS A 44 6.50 -4.28 -4.31
C LYS A 44 6.55 -3.25 -5.43
N THR A 45 7.05 -3.65 -6.59
CA THR A 45 7.19 -2.78 -7.77
C THR A 45 6.28 -3.15 -8.93
N ALA A 46 5.67 -4.32 -8.87
CA ALA A 46 4.73 -4.83 -9.88
C ALA A 46 3.66 -5.70 -9.22
N TRP A 47 2.52 -5.81 -9.88
CA TRP A 47 1.45 -6.71 -9.48
C TRP A 47 1.75 -8.13 -9.95
N GLU A 48 1.40 -9.10 -9.11
CA GLU A 48 1.49 -10.51 -9.41
C GLU A 48 0.09 -11.12 -9.48
N SER A 49 -0.07 -12.17 -10.27
CA SER A 49 -1.37 -12.86 -10.37
C SER A 49 -1.80 -13.38 -9.00
N GLY A 50 -3.03 -13.00 -8.59
CA GLY A 50 -3.57 -13.31 -7.28
C GLY A 50 -3.44 -12.18 -6.24
N ASP A 51 -2.69 -11.11 -6.51
CA ASP A 51 -2.70 -9.92 -5.66
C ASP A 51 -4.12 -9.37 -5.53
N LYS A 52 -4.46 -8.90 -4.33
CA LYS A 52 -5.77 -8.34 -4.05
C LYS A 52 -5.68 -6.94 -3.47
N LEU A 53 -6.46 -6.03 -4.03
CA LEU A 53 -6.75 -4.71 -3.46
C LEU A 53 -8.08 -4.74 -2.73
N GLY A 54 -8.21 -3.94 -1.67
CA GLY A 54 -9.50 -3.57 -1.12
C GLY A 54 -9.93 -2.22 -1.66
N LEU A 55 -11.14 -2.12 -2.20
CA LEU A 55 -11.70 -0.87 -2.71
C LEU A 55 -12.86 -0.37 -1.86
N TYR A 56 -12.92 0.96 -1.75
CA TYR A 56 -14.05 1.72 -1.23
C TYR A 56 -14.52 2.68 -2.30
N VAL A 57 -15.81 2.61 -2.66
CA VAL A 57 -16.44 3.56 -3.57
C VAL A 57 -17.36 4.44 -2.75
N CYS A 58 -17.03 5.73 -2.66
CA CYS A 58 -17.59 6.64 -1.68
C CYS A 58 -18.16 7.90 -2.33
N ASN A 59 -19.15 8.50 -1.69
CA ASN A 59 -19.57 9.85 -2.03
C ASN A 59 -18.62 10.87 -1.38
N GLY A 60 -17.56 11.24 -2.10
CA GLY A 60 -16.56 12.20 -1.66
C GLY A 60 -15.56 11.64 -0.65
N THR A 61 -15.95 11.55 0.62
CA THR A 61 -15.06 11.19 1.74
C THR A 61 -15.05 9.67 1.97
N LEU A 62 -13.89 9.13 2.37
CA LEU A 62 -13.75 7.73 2.73
C LEU A 62 -14.76 7.33 3.83
N GLY A 63 -15.44 6.22 3.64
CA GLY A 63 -16.45 5.70 4.56
C GLY A 63 -17.86 6.25 4.34
N THR A 64 -18.05 7.26 3.49
CA THR A 64 -19.38 7.75 3.13
C THR A 64 -19.96 6.85 2.02
N PRO A 65 -21.13 6.20 2.21
CA PRO A 65 -21.73 5.37 1.19
C PRO A 65 -21.88 6.09 -0.15
N TYR A 66 -21.66 5.39 -1.25
CA TYR A 66 -21.75 5.94 -2.60
C TYR A 66 -23.15 6.51 -2.86
N ASN A 67 -24.17 5.72 -2.61
CA ASN A 67 -25.58 6.15 -2.58
C ASN A 67 -26.37 5.31 -1.55
N GLN A 68 -27.65 5.61 -1.33
CA GLN A 68 -28.47 4.94 -0.33
C GLN A 68 -28.65 3.44 -0.56
N ASN A 69 -28.52 2.98 -1.81
CA ASN A 69 -28.77 1.59 -2.21
C ASN A 69 -27.50 0.84 -2.63
N ALA A 70 -26.35 1.53 -2.72
CA ALA A 70 -25.10 0.96 -3.21
C ALA A 70 -23.96 1.27 -2.23
N VAL A 71 -23.72 0.33 -1.33
CA VAL A 71 -22.63 0.39 -0.35
C VAL A 71 -21.51 -0.52 -0.82
N TYR A 72 -20.52 0.08 -1.44
CA TYR A 72 -19.34 -0.65 -1.92
C TYR A 72 -18.16 -0.37 -0.97
N THR A 73 -18.10 -1.15 0.09
CA THR A 73 -17.09 -1.06 1.12
C THR A 73 -16.23 -2.30 1.12
N ASN A 74 -14.91 -2.11 1.16
CA ASN A 74 -13.94 -3.18 1.24
C ASN A 74 -14.12 -4.28 0.17
N THR A 75 -14.45 -3.88 -1.05
CA THR A 75 -14.67 -4.81 -2.16
C THR A 75 -13.33 -5.32 -2.69
N PRO A 76 -13.12 -6.66 -2.75
CA PRO A 76 -11.86 -7.20 -3.25
C PRO A 76 -11.76 -7.10 -4.77
N PHE A 77 -10.64 -6.57 -5.26
CA PHE A 77 -10.22 -6.65 -6.65
C PHE A 77 -9.00 -7.55 -6.77
N THR A 78 -9.08 -8.55 -7.63
CA THR A 78 -7.99 -9.50 -7.85
C THR A 78 -7.28 -9.20 -9.16
N TYR A 79 -5.95 -9.18 -9.14
CA TYR A 79 -5.10 -8.99 -10.30
C TYR A 79 -4.84 -10.30 -11.05
N SER A 80 -4.87 -10.23 -12.37
CA SER A 80 -4.49 -11.31 -13.28
C SER A 80 -3.85 -10.74 -14.55
N ALA A 81 -3.39 -11.60 -15.45
CA ALA A 81 -2.90 -11.17 -16.76
C ALA A 81 -3.95 -10.41 -17.60
N ALA A 82 -5.25 -10.60 -17.31
CA ALA A 82 -6.36 -9.86 -17.93
C ALA A 82 -6.64 -8.51 -17.25
N GLY A 83 -5.90 -8.16 -16.19
CA GLY A 83 -6.09 -6.97 -15.39
C GLY A 83 -6.85 -7.23 -14.09
N TRP A 84 -7.43 -6.18 -13.51
CA TRP A 84 -8.16 -6.20 -12.26
C TRP A 84 -9.61 -6.65 -12.44
N THR A 85 -10.05 -7.60 -11.63
CA THR A 85 -11.42 -8.13 -11.65
C THR A 85 -12.00 -8.19 -10.23
N SER A 86 -13.32 -7.99 -10.11
CA SER A 86 -14.07 -8.06 -8.86
C SER A 86 -15.49 -8.53 -9.12
N GLU A 87 -16.30 -8.65 -8.07
CA GLU A 87 -17.74 -8.55 -8.17
C GLU A 87 -18.14 -7.20 -8.77
N GLU A 88 -19.30 -7.17 -9.42
CA GLU A 88 -19.74 -6.00 -10.18
C GLU A 88 -20.05 -4.82 -9.25
N ILE A 89 -19.40 -3.68 -9.51
CA ILE A 89 -19.70 -2.39 -8.88
C ILE A 89 -20.43 -1.54 -9.91
N LEU A 90 -21.71 -1.29 -9.71
CA LEU A 90 -22.54 -0.54 -10.62
C LEU A 90 -22.54 0.95 -10.29
N LEU A 91 -22.10 1.75 -11.22
CA LEU A 91 -22.12 3.22 -11.15
C LEU A 91 -23.39 3.77 -11.82
N ASP A 92 -23.95 4.79 -11.24
CA ASP A 92 -25.02 5.61 -11.77
C ASP A 92 -24.49 7.01 -12.21
N GLU A 93 -25.36 7.98 -12.32
CA GLU A 93 -25.00 9.36 -12.69
C GLU A 93 -24.27 10.14 -11.60
N ASN A 94 -24.33 9.68 -10.34
CA ASN A 94 -23.66 10.32 -9.23
C ASN A 94 -22.15 10.10 -9.31
N GLU A 95 -21.39 11.10 -8.91
CA GLU A 95 -19.93 11.01 -8.84
C GLU A 95 -19.47 10.26 -7.59
N ALA A 96 -18.57 9.31 -7.79
CA ALA A 96 -17.91 8.56 -6.73
C ALA A 96 -16.42 8.87 -6.61
N THR A 97 -15.90 8.85 -5.40
CA THR A 97 -14.47 8.77 -5.13
C THR A 97 -14.09 7.31 -4.87
N VAL A 98 -13.09 6.82 -5.57
CA VAL A 98 -12.58 5.45 -5.40
C VAL A 98 -11.30 5.48 -4.58
N PHE A 99 -11.27 4.79 -3.44
CA PHE A 99 -10.07 4.58 -2.63
C PHE A 99 -9.65 3.12 -2.73
N ALA A 100 -8.34 2.87 -2.77
CA ALA A 100 -7.77 1.54 -2.84
C ALA A 100 -6.64 1.37 -1.83
N TYR A 101 -6.47 0.13 -1.33
CA TYR A 101 -5.36 -0.24 -0.46
C TYR A 101 -4.87 -1.67 -0.75
N TYR A 102 -3.64 -1.95 -0.36
CA TYR A 102 -2.98 -3.26 -0.44
C TYR A 102 -2.17 -3.53 0.83
N PRO A 103 -2.09 -4.76 1.30
CA PRO A 103 -2.83 -5.93 0.86
C PRO A 103 -4.29 -5.89 1.32
N TYR A 104 -5.17 -6.57 0.59
CA TYR A 104 -6.58 -6.70 0.97
C TYR A 104 -6.74 -7.46 2.31
N ASP A 105 -7.52 -6.90 3.20
CA ASP A 105 -7.91 -7.51 4.47
C ASP A 105 -9.44 -7.63 4.52
N ALA A 106 -9.94 -8.86 4.44
CA ALA A 106 -11.38 -9.14 4.47
C ALA A 106 -12.05 -8.74 5.80
N THR A 107 -11.27 -8.59 6.86
CA THR A 107 -11.77 -8.26 8.21
C THR A 107 -11.79 -6.76 8.50
N LEU A 108 -11.30 -5.93 7.56
CA LEU A 108 -11.22 -4.49 7.74
C LEU A 108 -12.61 -3.86 7.83
N THR A 109 -12.94 -3.33 9.00
CA THR A 109 -14.21 -2.62 9.27
C THR A 109 -14.03 -1.10 9.33
N THR A 110 -12.82 -0.63 9.66
CA THR A 110 -12.49 0.78 9.84
C THR A 110 -11.42 1.20 8.85
N PRO A 111 -11.79 1.81 7.70
CA PRO A 111 -10.82 2.10 6.64
C PRO A 111 -9.77 3.16 7.01
N SER A 112 -9.99 3.95 8.04
CA SER A 112 -8.98 4.87 8.59
C SER A 112 -8.00 4.21 9.57
N ALA A 113 -8.10 2.89 9.80
CA ALA A 113 -7.29 2.16 10.76
C ALA A 113 -6.91 0.75 10.27
N LEU A 114 -6.47 0.62 9.00
CA LEU A 114 -5.96 -0.65 8.46
C LEU A 114 -4.75 -1.11 9.30
N PRO A 115 -4.78 -2.33 9.86
CA PRO A 115 -3.65 -2.85 10.62
C PRO A 115 -2.40 -3.01 9.75
N VAL A 116 -1.26 -2.57 10.27
CA VAL A 116 0.05 -2.69 9.65
C VAL A 116 0.98 -3.41 10.62
N ASP A 117 1.55 -4.55 10.21
CA ASP A 117 2.53 -5.31 10.97
C ASP A 117 3.76 -5.54 10.08
N ILE A 118 4.86 -4.82 10.35
CA ILE A 118 6.09 -4.93 9.57
C ILE A 118 6.88 -6.22 9.84
N THR A 119 6.52 -7.00 10.85
CA THR A 119 7.21 -8.27 11.11
C THR A 119 6.99 -9.29 9.99
N THR A 120 5.91 -9.13 9.22
CA THR A 120 5.61 -9.92 8.02
C THR A 120 6.39 -9.48 6.80
N GLN A 121 7.04 -8.32 6.85
CA GLN A 121 7.72 -7.67 5.72
C GLN A 121 6.82 -7.48 4.48
N THR A 122 5.51 -7.35 4.71
CA THR A 122 4.53 -7.06 3.66
C THR A 122 4.42 -5.56 3.46
N ASP A 123 4.56 -5.12 2.21
CA ASP A 123 4.41 -3.71 1.86
C ASP A 123 2.95 -3.29 1.91
N HIS A 124 2.68 -2.08 2.37
CA HIS A 124 1.35 -1.51 2.45
C HIS A 124 1.23 -0.32 1.50
N LEU A 125 0.27 -0.41 0.59
CA LEU A 125 0.03 0.61 -0.42
C LEU A 125 -1.36 1.22 -0.23
N TYR A 126 -1.50 2.48 -0.63
CA TYR A 126 -2.75 3.20 -0.66
C TYR A 126 -2.84 4.07 -1.92
N GLY A 127 -4.05 4.36 -2.37
CA GLY A 127 -4.26 5.22 -3.52
C GLY A 127 -5.69 5.69 -3.64
N GLN A 128 -5.88 6.73 -4.44
CA GLN A 128 -7.17 7.26 -4.79
C GLN A 128 -7.27 7.38 -6.30
N GLY A 129 -8.47 7.20 -6.85
CA GLY A 129 -8.74 7.42 -8.26
C GLY A 129 -8.34 8.82 -8.71
N ASP A 130 -7.73 8.91 -9.87
CA ASP A 130 -7.29 10.16 -10.50
C ASP A 130 -8.46 11.05 -10.91
N THR A 131 -9.63 10.45 -11.11
CA THR A 131 -10.87 11.10 -11.47
C THR A 131 -12.04 10.58 -10.64
N LYS A 132 -13.14 11.33 -10.61
CA LYS A 132 -14.40 10.82 -10.07
C LYS A 132 -14.98 9.77 -11.01
N ALA A 133 -15.49 8.68 -10.43
CA ALA A 133 -16.18 7.64 -11.17
C ALA A 133 -17.66 7.94 -11.29
N SER A 134 -18.25 7.67 -12.45
CA SER A 134 -19.70 7.73 -12.69
C SER A 134 -20.02 6.88 -13.91
N ILE A 135 -21.29 6.79 -14.28
CA ILE A 135 -21.69 6.11 -15.51
C ILE A 135 -20.99 6.67 -16.76
N LEU A 136 -20.69 7.96 -16.78
CA LEU A 136 -20.00 8.63 -17.90
C LEU A 136 -18.48 8.44 -17.83
N ASN A 137 -17.94 8.17 -16.65
CA ASN A 137 -16.52 7.96 -16.42
C ASN A 137 -16.28 6.72 -15.52
N ARG A 138 -16.44 5.55 -16.11
CA ARG A 138 -16.35 4.27 -15.40
C ARG A 138 -14.94 3.68 -15.27
N ASN A 139 -13.97 4.21 -16.04
CA ASN A 139 -12.59 3.74 -16.01
C ASN A 139 -11.76 4.68 -15.12
N VAL A 140 -11.23 4.15 -14.02
CA VAL A 140 -10.48 4.93 -13.03
C VAL A 140 -9.05 4.40 -12.95
N ASN A 141 -8.07 5.28 -13.13
CA ASN A 141 -6.67 4.96 -12.84
C ASN A 141 -6.36 5.29 -11.38
N ILE A 142 -5.60 4.42 -10.75
CA ILE A 142 -5.17 4.57 -9.36
C ILE A 142 -3.65 4.43 -9.30
N THR A 143 -2.96 5.46 -8.87
CA THR A 143 -1.54 5.36 -8.54
C THR A 143 -1.39 4.99 -7.08
N MET A 144 -0.98 3.75 -6.83
CA MET A 144 -0.75 3.25 -5.48
C MET A 144 0.61 3.75 -4.95
N LYS A 145 0.61 4.27 -3.74
CA LYS A 145 1.78 4.84 -3.06
C LYS A 145 2.16 3.96 -1.88
N HIS A 146 3.45 3.83 -1.60
CA HIS A 146 3.93 3.10 -0.43
C HIS A 146 3.70 3.91 0.85
N ALA A 147 3.14 3.27 1.87
CA ALA A 147 2.94 3.89 3.19
C ALA A 147 4.15 3.71 4.11
N LEU A 148 4.99 2.71 3.83
CA LEU A 148 6.15 2.35 4.63
C LEU A 148 7.45 2.93 4.05
N SER A 149 8.54 2.79 4.78
CA SER A 149 9.90 3.11 4.37
C SER A 149 10.73 1.83 4.26
N GLN A 150 11.84 1.88 3.55
CA GLN A 150 12.79 0.77 3.47
C GLN A 150 14.17 1.22 3.97
N VAL A 151 14.81 0.38 4.77
CA VAL A 151 16.21 0.54 5.16
C VAL A 151 17.04 -0.55 4.52
N VAL A 152 18.19 -0.17 3.95
CA VAL A 152 19.10 -1.08 3.26
C VAL A 152 20.51 -0.88 3.79
N PHE A 153 21.13 -1.94 4.26
CA PHE A 153 22.54 -2.00 4.58
C PHE A 153 23.29 -2.69 3.45
N ARG A 154 24.15 -1.94 2.73
CA ARG A 154 25.06 -2.52 1.75
C ARG A 154 26.40 -2.76 2.43
N MET A 155 26.72 -4.02 2.67
CA MET A 155 27.86 -4.41 3.51
C MET A 155 28.93 -5.11 2.69
N LYS A 156 30.19 -4.75 2.98
CA LYS A 156 31.37 -5.46 2.49
C LYS A 156 32.46 -5.47 3.56
N LYS A 157 33.47 -6.33 3.43
CA LYS A 157 34.67 -6.25 4.26
C LYS A 157 35.88 -5.76 3.45
N THR A 158 36.84 -5.18 4.16
CA THR A 158 38.14 -4.86 3.55
C THR A 158 38.94 -6.12 3.27
N GLU A 159 39.84 -6.10 2.27
CA GLU A 159 40.74 -7.22 1.97
C GLU A 159 41.64 -7.59 3.17
N GLY A 160 42.02 -6.60 3.98
CA GLY A 160 42.84 -6.79 5.18
C GLY A 160 42.10 -7.24 6.43
N TYR A 161 40.79 -7.52 6.35
CA TYR A 161 40.03 -8.03 7.48
C TYR A 161 40.48 -9.46 7.85
N ARG A 162 40.88 -9.65 9.12
CA ARG A 162 41.61 -10.86 9.56
C ARG A 162 40.74 -12.05 9.92
N GLN A 163 39.39 -11.86 10.05
CA GLN A 163 38.44 -12.91 10.34
C GLN A 163 37.59 -13.24 9.13
N GLU A 164 36.68 -14.21 9.25
CA GLU A 164 35.91 -14.69 8.11
C GLU A 164 34.87 -13.68 7.61
N GLY A 165 34.31 -12.87 8.52
CA GLY A 165 33.26 -11.89 8.19
C GLY A 165 31.87 -12.54 8.08
N ILE A 166 31.60 -13.53 8.93
CA ILE A 166 30.30 -14.22 8.97
C ILE A 166 29.28 -13.33 9.66
N LEU A 167 28.38 -12.72 8.86
CA LEU A 167 27.24 -11.96 9.36
C LEU A 167 26.08 -12.91 9.65
N THR A 168 25.62 -12.94 10.90
CA THR A 168 24.53 -13.82 11.36
C THR A 168 23.28 -13.06 11.79
N GLY A 169 23.34 -11.75 11.99
CA GLY A 169 22.18 -10.96 12.38
C GLY A 169 22.37 -9.46 12.17
N ILE A 170 21.27 -8.79 11.85
CA ILE A 170 21.16 -7.34 11.81
C ILE A 170 19.87 -6.97 12.54
N THR A 171 19.95 -6.09 13.53
CA THR A 171 18.79 -5.62 14.30
C THR A 171 18.84 -4.11 14.42
N LEU A 172 17.75 -3.43 14.08
CA LEU A 172 17.54 -2.04 14.50
C LEU A 172 16.92 -2.04 15.90
N LYS A 173 17.49 -1.26 16.83
CA LYS A 173 17.07 -1.21 18.23
C LYS A 173 16.72 0.19 18.67
N ASN A 174 15.63 0.33 19.43
CA ASN A 174 15.40 1.48 20.28
C ASN A 174 16.38 1.50 21.43
N VAL A 175 16.88 2.66 21.81
CA VAL A 175 17.89 2.85 22.88
C VAL A 175 17.39 3.85 23.90
N GLY A 176 17.56 3.54 25.18
CA GLY A 176 17.06 4.37 26.27
C GLY A 176 15.52 4.37 26.36
N SER A 177 14.96 5.52 26.72
CA SER A 177 13.51 5.70 26.86
C SER A 177 12.80 6.13 25.57
N ALA A 178 13.54 6.53 24.55
CA ALA A 178 12.96 6.91 23.27
C ALA A 178 12.62 5.67 22.43
N THR A 179 11.52 5.75 21.70
CA THR A 179 11.03 4.63 20.89
C THR A 179 10.74 5.09 19.46
N PRO A 180 11.75 5.48 18.66
CA PRO A 180 11.55 5.88 17.27
C PRO A 180 11.10 4.73 16.37
N LEU A 181 11.46 3.47 16.71
CA LEU A 181 11.12 2.28 15.94
C LEU A 181 9.81 1.65 16.44
N TYR A 182 8.94 1.33 15.51
CA TYR A 182 7.68 0.64 15.74
C TYR A 182 7.58 -0.58 14.81
N THR A 183 7.00 -1.65 15.34
CA THR A 183 6.72 -2.87 14.57
C THR A 183 5.28 -2.92 14.09
N ARG A 184 4.38 -2.18 14.74
CA ARG A 184 2.97 -2.09 14.34
C ARG A 184 2.48 -0.66 14.30
N ALA A 185 1.53 -0.44 13.39
CA ALA A 185 0.82 0.81 13.20
C ALA A 185 -0.60 0.54 12.67
N THR A 186 -1.42 1.57 12.56
CA THR A 186 -2.63 1.55 11.73
C THR A 186 -2.48 2.58 10.62
N MET A 187 -3.00 2.28 9.44
CA MET A 187 -2.95 3.15 8.27
C MET A 187 -4.34 3.68 7.92
N ASP A 188 -4.44 4.98 7.71
CA ASP A 188 -5.59 5.58 7.03
C ASP A 188 -5.44 5.38 5.52
N ILE A 189 -6.34 4.63 4.89
CA ILE A 189 -6.21 4.27 3.47
C ILE A 189 -6.44 5.45 2.52
N SER A 190 -7.03 6.55 2.98
CA SER A 190 -7.23 7.75 2.14
C SER A 190 -5.97 8.61 2.02
N THR A 191 -5.14 8.63 3.05
CA THR A 191 -3.97 9.50 3.16
C THR A 191 -2.65 8.76 3.25
N GLY A 192 -2.68 7.46 3.59
CA GLY A 192 -1.51 6.65 3.91
C GLY A 192 -0.83 7.08 5.23
N SER A 193 -1.51 7.90 6.04
CA SER A 193 -0.99 8.31 7.35
C SER A 193 -0.96 7.13 8.30
N LEU A 194 0.13 6.99 9.05
CA LEU A 194 0.34 5.90 9.99
C LEU A 194 0.24 6.41 11.42
N THR A 195 -0.63 5.76 12.21
CA THR A 195 -0.66 5.92 13.68
C THR A 195 0.12 4.76 14.29
N LYS A 196 1.25 5.07 14.89
CA LYS A 196 2.19 4.12 15.50
C LYS A 196 1.57 3.51 16.76
N THR A 197 1.58 2.17 16.89
CA THR A 197 0.87 1.48 17.99
C THR A 197 1.80 0.65 18.89
N THR A 198 2.74 -0.11 18.32
CA THR A 198 3.62 -1.00 19.10
C THR A 198 5.08 -0.69 18.78
N ALA A 199 5.78 -0.11 19.74
CA ALA A 199 7.23 0.06 19.65
C ALA A 199 7.95 -1.29 19.71
N GLY A 200 9.05 -1.43 18.96
CA GLY A 200 9.82 -2.67 18.94
C GLY A 200 11.06 -2.57 18.07
N ASN A 201 11.91 -3.57 18.16
CA ASN A 201 13.07 -3.70 17.30
C ASN A 201 12.67 -4.25 15.93
N VAL A 202 13.51 -3.97 14.93
CA VAL A 202 13.30 -4.47 13.57
C VAL A 202 14.44 -5.42 13.22
N GLU A 203 14.08 -6.66 12.93
CA GLU A 203 15.04 -7.69 12.53
C GLU A 203 15.12 -7.73 10.99
N PHE A 204 16.36 -7.94 10.50
CA PHE A 204 16.61 -8.16 9.08
C PHE A 204 16.84 -9.64 8.83
N SER A 205 16.36 -10.15 7.72
CA SER A 205 16.84 -11.43 7.22
C SER A 205 18.30 -11.26 6.82
N ALA A 206 19.21 -11.82 7.64
CA ALA A 206 20.65 -11.74 7.47
C ALA A 206 21.25 -13.14 7.56
N GLY A 207 22.35 -13.34 6.85
CA GLY A 207 23.10 -14.59 6.81
C GLY A 207 23.98 -14.60 5.58
N ALA A 208 25.24 -14.18 5.72
CA ALA A 208 26.19 -14.15 4.62
C ALA A 208 27.64 -14.08 5.14
N THR A 209 28.56 -14.63 4.38
CA THR A 209 29.98 -14.33 4.55
C THR A 209 30.32 -13.08 3.72
N LEU A 210 30.68 -11.99 4.39
CA LEU A 210 31.05 -10.74 3.74
C LEU A 210 32.36 -10.90 2.96
N THR A 211 32.41 -10.29 1.79
CA THR A 211 33.59 -10.24 0.93
C THR A 211 33.96 -8.77 0.62
N ASP A 212 34.89 -8.54 -0.26
CA ASP A 212 35.18 -7.22 -0.86
C ASP A 212 34.06 -6.69 -1.73
N LYS A 213 33.13 -7.56 -2.16
CA LYS A 213 31.91 -7.19 -2.92
C LYS A 213 30.77 -6.90 -1.97
N ALA A 214 30.09 -5.79 -2.19
CA ALA A 214 28.96 -5.41 -1.36
C ALA A 214 27.77 -6.34 -1.57
N VAL A 215 27.17 -6.78 -0.45
CA VAL A 215 25.88 -7.49 -0.39
C VAL A 215 24.87 -6.62 0.35
N SER A 216 23.61 -6.65 -0.09
CA SER A 216 22.54 -5.80 0.45
C SER A 216 21.59 -6.61 1.33
N PHE A 217 21.26 -6.06 2.49
CA PHE A 217 20.24 -6.55 3.41
C PHE A 217 19.21 -5.45 3.58
N SER A 218 17.94 -5.76 3.42
CA SER A 218 16.85 -4.78 3.48
C SER A 218 15.76 -5.21 4.44
N SER A 219 15.05 -4.23 4.99
CA SER A 219 13.85 -4.43 5.77
C SER A 219 12.89 -3.26 5.55
N ILE A 220 11.59 -3.56 5.49
CA ILE A 220 10.53 -2.57 5.55
C ILE A 220 10.40 -2.09 7.00
N VAL A 221 10.22 -0.79 7.17
CA VAL A 221 10.10 -0.16 8.49
C VAL A 221 8.91 0.83 8.50
N VAL A 222 8.30 1.00 9.67
CA VAL A 222 7.40 2.13 9.89
C VAL A 222 8.24 3.41 9.78
N PRO A 223 7.79 4.43 9.05
CA PRO A 223 8.51 5.69 8.92
C PRO A 223 8.95 6.27 10.27
N VAL A 224 10.18 6.77 10.31
CA VAL A 224 10.80 7.37 11.49
C VAL A 224 10.85 8.88 11.30
N ASP A 225 10.28 9.61 12.26
CA ASP A 225 10.46 11.05 12.37
C ASP A 225 11.90 11.36 12.80
N ALA A 226 12.29 12.62 12.68
CA ALA A 226 13.66 13.01 13.04
C ALA A 226 14.01 12.58 14.47
N THR A 227 15.09 11.76 14.59
CA THR A 227 15.58 11.27 15.88
C THR A 227 16.27 12.38 16.67
N ALA A 228 16.23 12.28 18.02
CA ALA A 228 16.98 13.17 18.89
C ALA A 228 18.49 12.85 18.88
N GLY A 229 18.87 11.66 18.42
CA GLY A 229 20.21 11.10 18.43
C GLY A 229 20.46 10.22 19.66
N LYS A 230 21.20 9.13 19.45
CA LYS A 230 21.49 8.08 20.44
C LYS A 230 20.26 7.27 20.92
N ASP A 231 19.13 7.43 20.28
CA ASP A 231 17.85 6.78 20.58
C ASP A 231 17.58 5.57 19.66
N MET A 232 18.39 5.40 18.61
CA MET A 232 18.29 4.31 17.64
C MET A 232 19.67 3.80 17.23
N GLN A 233 19.81 2.47 17.19
CA GLN A 233 21.05 1.80 16.79
C GLN A 233 20.77 0.66 15.80
N ALA A 234 21.72 0.44 14.89
CA ALA A 234 21.84 -0.82 14.16
C ALA A 234 22.91 -1.69 14.83
N VAL A 235 22.57 -2.93 15.10
CA VAL A 235 23.45 -3.94 15.71
C VAL A 235 23.69 -5.04 14.69
N PHE A 236 24.97 -5.29 14.39
CA PHE A 236 25.41 -6.32 13.44
C PHE A 236 26.14 -7.41 14.23
N THR A 237 25.67 -8.66 14.12
CA THR A 237 26.35 -9.81 14.69
C THR A 237 27.28 -10.41 13.64
N ILE A 238 28.59 -10.21 13.78
CA ILE A 238 29.62 -10.63 12.84
C ILE A 238 30.70 -11.40 13.56
N ASP A 239 31.05 -12.60 13.08
CA ASP A 239 32.01 -13.51 13.70
C ASP A 239 31.76 -13.72 15.21
N GLY A 240 30.45 -13.83 15.58
CA GLY A 240 30.00 -13.98 16.97
C GLY A 240 30.09 -12.72 17.82
N LYS A 241 30.50 -11.58 17.28
CA LYS A 241 30.62 -10.30 18.01
C LYS A 241 29.53 -9.33 17.55
N GLN A 242 29.04 -8.51 18.49
CA GLN A 242 28.12 -7.42 18.19
C GLN A 242 28.89 -6.12 17.92
N LEU A 243 28.71 -5.59 16.73
CA LEU A 243 29.18 -4.28 16.30
C LEU A 243 27.98 -3.34 16.17
N GLN A 244 28.10 -2.10 16.62
CA GLN A 244 26.97 -1.18 16.71
C GLN A 244 27.25 0.11 15.93
N PHE A 245 26.20 0.61 15.31
CA PHE A 245 26.15 1.94 14.72
C PHE A 245 25.00 2.72 15.34
N THR A 246 25.30 3.88 15.90
CA THR A 246 24.27 4.78 16.46
C THR A 246 23.88 5.81 15.41
N PHE A 247 22.60 5.89 15.10
CA PHE A 247 22.10 6.87 14.16
C PHE A 247 22.21 8.30 14.72
N PRO A 248 22.65 9.27 13.90
CA PRO A 248 22.79 10.65 14.34
C PRO A 248 21.42 11.31 14.60
N ALA A 249 21.42 12.41 15.33
CA ALA A 249 20.27 13.28 15.45
C ALA A 249 19.79 13.76 14.06
N GLY A 250 18.49 13.88 13.89
CA GLY A 250 17.89 14.27 12.62
C GLY A 250 17.75 13.13 11.61
N THR A 251 18.15 11.88 11.95
CA THR A 251 17.85 10.73 11.09
C THR A 251 16.34 10.59 10.92
N LYS A 252 15.89 10.61 9.67
CA LYS A 252 14.48 10.54 9.28
C LYS A 252 14.32 9.53 8.16
N TRP A 253 13.31 8.66 8.29
CA TRP A 253 12.93 7.72 7.22
C TRP A 253 11.50 8.01 6.79
N GLU A 254 11.37 8.63 5.64
CA GLU A 254 10.06 9.01 5.13
C GLU A 254 9.38 7.83 4.41
N ARG A 255 8.05 7.87 4.35
CA ARG A 255 7.28 6.90 3.55
C ARG A 255 7.64 6.98 2.07
N SER A 256 7.60 5.86 1.38
CA SER A 256 8.02 5.71 -0.01
C SER A 256 9.52 5.94 -0.28
N TYR A 257 10.33 6.08 0.77
CA TYR A 257 11.78 6.26 0.62
C TYR A 257 12.55 4.99 0.97
N ARG A 258 13.65 4.82 0.25
CA ARG A 258 14.67 3.82 0.52
C ARG A 258 15.91 4.49 1.09
N ASN A 259 16.26 4.14 2.32
CA ASN A 259 17.41 4.69 3.04
C ASN A 259 18.55 3.70 2.97
N ILE A 260 19.64 4.06 2.30
CA ILE A 260 20.78 3.16 2.04
C ILE A 260 21.96 3.60 2.89
N TYR A 261 22.53 2.63 3.61
CA TYR A 261 23.74 2.79 4.41
C TYR A 261 24.84 1.87 3.85
N ASP A 262 25.93 2.45 3.41
CA ASP A 262 27.12 1.73 2.94
C ASP A 262 28.01 1.39 4.12
N ILE A 263 28.24 0.11 4.38
CA ILE A 263 28.96 -0.36 5.56
C ILE A 263 30.20 -1.14 5.13
N VAL A 264 31.34 -0.72 5.63
CA VAL A 264 32.63 -1.40 5.42
C VAL A 264 33.12 -1.99 6.74
N LEU A 265 33.27 -3.31 6.79
CA LEU A 265 33.86 -4.03 7.91
C LEU A 265 35.39 -4.02 7.79
N GLY A 266 36.05 -3.43 8.77
CA GLY A 266 37.52 -3.43 8.91
C GLY A 266 37.95 -3.98 10.27
N ASN A 267 39.26 -4.15 10.45
CA ASN A 267 39.81 -4.68 11.72
C ASN A 267 39.50 -3.79 12.93
N ASN A 268 39.20 -2.52 12.72
CA ASN A 268 38.88 -1.56 13.78
C ASN A 268 37.36 -1.39 13.99
N GLY A 269 36.52 -2.20 13.32
CA GLY A 269 35.07 -2.14 13.41
C GLY A 269 34.41 -1.73 12.10
N LEU A 270 33.22 -1.12 12.21
CA LEU A 270 32.41 -0.68 11.07
C LEU A 270 32.70 0.77 10.71
N VAL A 271 32.73 1.06 9.42
CA VAL A 271 32.70 2.41 8.84
C VAL A 271 31.43 2.53 8.01
N ILE A 272 30.66 3.60 8.25
CA ILE A 272 29.36 3.87 7.60
C ILE A 272 29.42 5.27 6.97
#